data_4f05d1d0a8157567ab50c44a1db26f41
#
_entry.id   4f05d1d0a8157567ab50c44a1db26f41
#
_cell.length_a   1.000
_cell.length_b   1.000
_cell.length_c   1.000
_cell.angle_alpha   90.00
_cell.angle_beta   90.00
_cell.angle_gamma   90.00
#
_symmetry.space_group_name_H-M   'P 1'
#
loop_
_entity.id
_entity.type
_entity.pdbx_description
1 polymer ?
#
loop_
_entity_poly.entity_id
_entity_poly.type
_entity_poly.pdbx_seq_one_letter_code
_entity_poly.pdbx_strand_id
1 'polypeptide(L)'
;MRKSFTLTDALSFTLFASGIALLCAFLVQGRTVWWTTQWLGWLLAGGVGLTGLALYIESTRHKPMLDWHWMTVPQILIFAVMGTMARLLTSEQTVGAAGLMGAVGVGSAQMSTFYLIVAGGMLAGVVGSLILLDINDIRRPVMVALACFALGAWLEIGVGIQTRPAQLYFSQFIVAFASLLFMGPMMLEGALRALAKSPDHMMSFSAVFGLSQTLGGLAGAAAFSAFLTYRTRDHLAAIAQNLTLSNPALAADIQRNAAALSATLSDPVLLQGRAVSQITAQAGKEASVAAYSDLFALLAAMAAVSTLVAVALWLYRRHYKIDILAAEKAKVFAALGNRVSDDI
;
A
#
# COMPACT_ATOMS: atom_id res chain seq x y z
N MET A 1 24.62 21.05 22.61
CA MET A 1 25.48 21.61 21.54
C MET A 1 24.74 21.49 20.23
N ARG A 2 24.47 22.60 19.50
CA ARG A 2 23.90 22.56 18.15
C ARG A 2 24.87 21.81 17.24
N LYS A 3 24.43 20.71 16.61
CA LYS A 3 25.19 20.07 15.53
C LYS A 3 25.35 21.11 14.41
N SER A 4 26.55 21.55 14.11
CA SER A 4 26.80 22.35 12.90
C SER A 4 26.65 21.39 11.71
N PHE A 5 25.76 21.74 10.78
CA PHE A 5 25.58 21.02 9.53
C PHE A 5 26.85 21.09 8.70
N THR A 6 27.41 19.96 8.33
CA THR A 6 28.68 19.88 7.59
C THR A 6 28.44 19.59 6.10
N LEU A 7 29.44 19.90 5.26
CA LEU A 7 29.34 19.59 3.82
C LEU A 7 29.13 18.08 3.57
N THR A 8 29.71 17.22 4.42
CA THR A 8 29.54 15.79 4.34
C THR A 8 28.11 15.36 4.72
N ASP A 9 27.42 16.08 5.61
CA ASP A 9 26.00 15.84 5.89
C ASP A 9 25.15 16.15 4.65
N ALA A 10 25.43 17.28 3.97
CA ALA A 10 24.75 17.65 2.74
C ALA A 10 24.97 16.60 1.63
N LEU A 11 26.20 16.13 1.46
CA LEU A 11 26.54 15.12 0.45
C LEU A 11 25.84 13.80 0.73
N SER A 12 25.92 13.29 1.96
CA SER A 12 25.29 12.03 2.36
C SER A 12 23.77 12.10 2.19
N PHE A 13 23.15 13.20 2.62
CA PHE A 13 21.72 13.44 2.45
C PHE A 13 21.31 13.48 0.96
N THR A 14 22.08 14.19 0.13
CA THR A 14 21.78 14.30 -1.31
C THR A 14 21.90 12.94 -2.01
N LEU A 15 22.92 12.15 -1.69
CA LEU A 15 23.10 10.80 -2.23
C LEU A 15 21.94 9.88 -1.80
N PHE A 16 21.57 9.93 -0.53
CA PHE A 16 20.46 9.14 0.01
C PHE A 16 19.12 9.53 -0.64
N ALA A 17 18.81 10.83 -0.69
CA ALA A 17 17.57 11.33 -1.28
C ALA A 17 17.46 11.00 -2.78
N SER A 18 18.55 11.20 -3.55
CA SER A 18 18.56 10.85 -4.98
C SER A 18 18.49 9.35 -5.21
N GLY A 19 19.13 8.53 -4.38
CA GLY A 19 19.02 7.07 -4.45
C GLY A 19 17.60 6.61 -4.22
N ILE A 20 16.93 7.11 -3.18
CA ILE A 20 15.52 6.80 -2.91
C ILE A 20 14.60 7.32 -4.02
N ALA A 21 14.86 8.52 -4.57
CA ALA A 21 14.10 9.05 -5.70
C ALA A 21 14.17 8.14 -6.94
N LEU A 22 15.34 7.59 -7.25
CA LEU A 22 15.52 6.64 -8.34
C LEU A 22 14.79 5.32 -8.08
N LEU A 23 14.80 4.80 -6.84
CA LEU A 23 14.01 3.61 -6.47
C LEU A 23 12.51 3.87 -6.59
N CYS A 24 12.03 5.03 -6.17
CA CYS A 24 10.64 5.44 -6.36
C CYS A 24 10.29 5.53 -7.85
N ALA A 25 11.16 6.16 -8.66
CA ALA A 25 10.99 6.25 -10.10
C ALA A 25 10.96 4.86 -10.78
N PHE A 26 11.81 3.94 -10.35
CA PHE A 26 11.79 2.55 -10.80
C PHE A 26 10.45 1.88 -10.54
N LEU A 27 9.91 1.99 -9.32
CA LEU A 27 8.63 1.37 -8.95
C LEU A 27 7.44 2.00 -9.70
N VAL A 28 7.46 3.31 -9.90
CA VAL A 28 6.40 4.03 -10.63
C VAL A 28 6.45 3.69 -12.12
N GLN A 29 7.64 3.77 -12.73
CA GLN A 29 7.79 3.55 -14.16
C GLN A 29 7.62 2.08 -14.56
N GLY A 30 8.00 1.13 -13.69
CA GLY A 30 7.79 -0.30 -13.93
C GLY A 30 6.32 -0.67 -14.16
N ARG A 31 5.39 0.09 -13.56
CA ARG A 31 3.93 -0.08 -13.79
C ARG A 31 3.48 0.40 -15.17
N THR A 32 4.12 1.42 -15.71
CA THR A 32 3.72 2.10 -16.96
C THR A 32 4.35 1.46 -18.19
N VAL A 33 5.68 1.24 -18.16
CA VAL A 33 6.42 0.76 -19.32
C VAL A 33 6.74 -0.73 -19.27
N TRP A 34 6.32 -1.40 -18.22
CA TRP A 34 6.57 -2.80 -17.90
C TRP A 34 8.01 -3.10 -17.48
N TRP A 35 8.14 -4.13 -16.62
CA TRP A 35 9.37 -4.49 -15.88
C TRP A 35 10.53 -4.97 -16.75
N THR A 36 10.28 -5.40 -18.00
CA THR A 36 11.30 -5.89 -18.93
C THR A 36 12.03 -4.79 -19.69
N THR A 37 11.62 -3.52 -19.48
CA THR A 37 12.23 -2.38 -20.17
C THR A 37 13.64 -2.12 -19.65
N GLN A 38 14.63 -2.13 -20.55
CA GLN A 38 16.06 -2.17 -20.22
C GLN A 38 16.54 -0.99 -19.36
N TRP A 39 16.05 0.25 -19.61
CA TRP A 39 16.48 1.44 -18.86
C TRP A 39 15.99 1.44 -17.41
N LEU A 40 14.97 0.67 -17.06
CA LEU A 40 14.54 0.50 -15.66
C LEU A 40 15.64 -0.14 -14.81
N GLY A 41 16.45 -1.02 -15.39
CA GLY A 41 17.60 -1.59 -14.69
C GLY A 41 18.61 -0.55 -14.24
N TRP A 42 18.79 0.52 -15.00
CA TRP A 42 19.68 1.63 -14.62
C TRP A 42 19.13 2.46 -13.46
N LEU A 43 17.79 2.64 -13.40
CA LEU A 43 17.15 3.31 -12.24
C LEU A 43 17.33 2.48 -10.96
N LEU A 44 17.14 1.16 -11.06
CA LEU A 44 17.34 0.26 -9.93
C LEU A 44 18.81 0.24 -9.48
N ALA A 45 19.75 0.07 -10.42
CA ALA A 45 21.18 0.03 -10.12
C ALA A 45 21.67 1.36 -9.53
N GLY A 46 21.26 2.48 -10.13
CA GLY A 46 21.57 3.81 -9.63
C GLY A 46 20.98 4.08 -8.25
N GLY A 47 19.70 3.69 -8.05
CA GLY A 47 19.00 3.84 -6.77
C GLY A 47 19.68 3.05 -5.64
N VAL A 48 19.96 1.77 -5.87
CA VAL A 48 20.65 0.90 -4.91
C VAL A 48 22.09 1.39 -4.69
N GLY A 49 22.81 1.76 -5.75
CA GLY A 49 24.20 2.23 -5.66
C GLY A 49 24.33 3.53 -4.86
N LEU A 50 23.50 4.54 -5.16
CA LEU A 50 23.55 5.83 -4.44
C LEU A 50 23.10 5.69 -2.99
N THR A 51 22.04 4.92 -2.72
CA THR A 51 21.60 4.66 -1.35
C THR A 51 22.66 3.88 -0.58
N GLY A 52 23.26 2.85 -1.18
CA GLY A 52 24.35 2.08 -0.56
C GLY A 52 25.58 2.92 -0.27
N LEU A 53 25.97 3.79 -1.19
CA LEU A 53 27.09 4.73 -0.99
C LEU A 53 26.81 5.72 0.15
N ALA A 54 25.61 6.27 0.21
CA ALA A 54 25.19 7.15 1.31
C ALA A 54 25.28 6.45 2.67
N LEU A 55 24.75 5.22 2.76
CA LEU A 55 24.79 4.40 3.97
C LEU A 55 26.22 4.00 4.34
N TYR A 56 27.08 3.72 3.36
CA TYR A 56 28.50 3.47 3.60
C TYR A 56 29.20 4.70 4.19
N ILE A 57 28.99 5.88 3.63
CA ILE A 57 29.53 7.13 4.18
C ILE A 57 29.05 7.35 5.61
N GLU A 58 27.75 7.17 5.89
CA GLU A 58 27.20 7.33 7.24
C GLU A 58 27.75 6.28 8.23
N SER A 59 28.00 5.04 7.79
CA SER A 59 28.53 3.98 8.66
C SER A 59 29.98 4.21 9.12
N THR A 60 30.77 4.96 8.34
CA THR A 60 32.17 5.24 8.64
C THR A 60 32.38 6.52 9.49
N ARG A 61 31.32 7.27 9.76
CA ARG A 61 31.38 8.55 10.48
C ARG A 61 31.25 8.37 11.99
N HIS A 62 32.04 9.14 12.76
CA HIS A 62 31.94 9.18 14.23
C HIS A 62 30.63 9.81 14.74
N LYS A 63 30.00 10.70 13.96
CA LYS A 63 28.72 11.35 14.30
C LYS A 63 27.81 11.26 13.09
N PRO A 64 27.22 10.10 12.82
CA PRO A 64 26.33 9.93 11.67
C PRO A 64 25.04 10.74 11.87
N MET A 65 24.47 11.22 10.77
CA MET A 65 23.14 11.83 10.74
C MET A 65 22.06 10.75 10.88
N LEU A 66 22.28 9.61 10.21
CA LEU A 66 21.48 8.40 10.32
C LEU A 66 22.29 7.31 11.01
N ASP A 67 21.84 6.85 12.16
CA ASP A 67 22.50 5.74 12.88
C ASP A 67 22.13 4.40 12.23
N TRP A 68 22.98 3.98 11.29
CA TRP A 68 22.82 2.73 10.57
C TRP A 68 22.80 1.50 11.52
N HIS A 69 23.65 1.50 12.55
CA HIS A 69 23.70 0.40 13.50
C HIS A 69 22.37 0.25 14.26
N TRP A 70 21.76 1.37 14.63
CA TRP A 70 20.44 1.36 15.27
C TRP A 70 19.33 0.94 14.27
N MET A 71 19.39 1.40 13.02
CA MET A 71 18.42 1.05 11.99
C MET A 71 18.42 -0.44 11.65
N THR A 72 19.57 -1.12 11.76
CA THR A 72 19.72 -2.56 11.47
C THR A 72 19.47 -3.47 12.66
N VAL A 73 19.16 -2.93 13.85
CA VAL A 73 18.74 -3.76 15.00
C VAL A 73 17.48 -4.56 14.63
N PRO A 74 17.42 -5.88 14.94
CA PRO A 74 16.30 -6.74 14.54
C PRO A 74 14.91 -6.18 14.89
N GLN A 75 14.76 -5.51 16.02
CA GLN A 75 13.51 -4.89 16.44
C GLN A 75 13.06 -3.75 15.50
N ILE A 76 14.01 -2.96 15.01
CA ILE A 76 13.75 -1.86 14.07
C ILE A 76 13.47 -2.40 12.66
N LEU A 77 14.19 -3.45 12.25
CA LEU A 77 13.90 -4.12 10.97
C LEU A 77 12.51 -4.75 10.95
N ILE A 78 12.12 -5.45 12.02
CA ILE A 78 10.75 -5.99 12.15
C ILE A 78 9.72 -4.87 12.08
N PHE A 79 9.96 -3.76 12.79
CA PHE A 79 9.12 -2.58 12.73
C PHE A 79 9.00 -2.03 11.29
N ALA A 80 10.12 -1.88 10.57
CA ALA A 80 10.14 -1.40 9.20
C ALA A 80 9.36 -2.34 8.25
N VAL A 81 9.56 -3.66 8.39
CA VAL A 81 8.83 -4.67 7.59
C VAL A 81 7.33 -4.62 7.89
N MET A 82 6.94 -4.54 9.16
CA MET A 82 5.52 -4.41 9.52
C MET A 82 4.90 -3.14 8.95
N GLY A 83 5.61 -2.01 9.01
CA GLY A 83 5.18 -0.75 8.42
C GLY A 83 5.02 -0.82 6.90
N THR A 84 5.97 -1.48 6.23
CA THR A 84 5.93 -1.72 4.79
C THR A 84 4.73 -2.62 4.42
N MET A 85 4.49 -3.71 5.17
CA MET A 85 3.35 -4.61 4.93
C MET A 85 2.01 -3.91 5.13
N ALA A 86 1.87 -3.12 6.19
CA ALA A 86 0.67 -2.33 6.41
C ALA A 86 0.44 -1.32 5.28
N ARG A 87 1.50 -0.65 4.84
CA ARG A 87 1.41 0.31 3.74
C ARG A 87 1.10 -0.36 2.41
N LEU A 88 1.57 -1.59 2.21
CA LEU A 88 1.22 -2.42 1.07
C LEU A 88 -0.29 -2.71 1.07
N LEU A 89 -0.86 -3.13 2.20
CA LEU A 89 -2.31 -3.37 2.33
C LEU A 89 -3.13 -2.11 2.04
N THR A 90 -2.68 -0.92 2.48
CA THR A 90 -3.39 0.34 2.22
C THR A 90 -3.32 0.78 0.74
N SER A 91 -2.41 0.21 -0.07
CA SER A 91 -2.37 0.46 -1.52
C SER A 91 -3.61 -0.07 -2.24
N GLU A 92 -4.40 -0.93 -1.59
CA GLU A 92 -5.72 -1.36 -2.05
C GLU A 92 -6.62 -0.16 -2.39
N GLN A 93 -6.67 0.88 -1.56
CA GLN A 93 -7.54 2.05 -1.80
C GLN A 93 -7.23 2.78 -3.11
N THR A 94 -5.97 2.80 -3.53
CA THR A 94 -5.53 3.52 -4.73
C THR A 94 -5.52 2.64 -5.98
N VAL A 95 -5.09 1.39 -5.86
CA VAL A 95 -4.95 0.46 -6.99
C VAL A 95 -6.17 -0.45 -7.09
N GLY A 96 -6.71 -0.92 -5.96
CA GLY A 96 -7.89 -1.78 -5.90
C GLY A 96 -9.18 -1.01 -6.21
N ALA A 97 -9.79 -0.41 -5.19
CA ALA A 97 -11.13 0.19 -5.32
C ALA A 97 -11.19 1.35 -6.32
N ALA A 98 -10.26 2.31 -6.27
CA ALA A 98 -10.23 3.41 -7.23
C ALA A 98 -9.90 2.93 -8.66
N GLY A 99 -9.00 1.95 -8.79
CA GLY A 99 -8.67 1.33 -10.07
C GLY A 99 -9.85 0.56 -10.68
N LEU A 100 -10.58 -0.21 -9.88
CA LEU A 100 -11.81 -0.89 -10.27
C LEU A 100 -12.84 0.10 -10.84
N MET A 101 -13.09 1.21 -10.14
CA MET A 101 -14.03 2.23 -10.60
C MET A 101 -13.61 2.83 -11.94
N GLY A 102 -12.30 3.06 -12.15
CA GLY A 102 -11.75 3.46 -13.44
C GLY A 102 -11.98 2.41 -14.54
N ALA A 103 -11.75 1.12 -14.24
CA ALA A 103 -11.96 0.02 -15.18
C ALA A 103 -13.44 -0.15 -15.58
N VAL A 104 -14.36 0.09 -14.66
CA VAL A 104 -15.82 0.09 -14.93
C VAL A 104 -16.26 1.34 -15.71
N GLY A 105 -15.43 2.39 -15.76
CA GLY A 105 -15.71 3.63 -16.49
C GLY A 105 -16.45 4.69 -15.67
N VAL A 106 -16.31 4.65 -14.34
CA VAL A 106 -16.87 5.68 -13.45
C VAL A 106 -16.02 6.95 -13.56
N GLY A 107 -16.66 8.07 -13.86
CA GLY A 107 -16.01 9.37 -13.99
C GLY A 107 -15.60 9.98 -12.64
N SER A 108 -14.61 10.88 -12.67
CA SER A 108 -14.09 11.53 -11.46
C SER A 108 -15.16 12.30 -10.67
N ALA A 109 -16.14 12.90 -11.34
CA ALA A 109 -17.24 13.59 -10.69
C ALA A 109 -18.12 12.65 -9.84
N GLN A 110 -18.29 11.40 -10.27
CA GLN A 110 -19.07 10.39 -9.55
C GLN A 110 -18.30 9.81 -8.34
N MET A 111 -16.98 10.03 -8.28
CA MET A 111 -16.12 9.58 -7.20
C MET A 111 -16.04 10.55 -6.02
N SER A 112 -16.63 11.74 -6.11
CA SER A 112 -16.53 12.77 -5.05
C SER A 112 -17.05 12.25 -3.70
N THR A 113 -18.26 11.68 -3.69
CA THR A 113 -18.85 11.10 -2.48
C THR A 113 -18.02 9.90 -1.95
N PHE A 114 -17.49 9.08 -2.84
CA PHE A 114 -16.60 7.97 -2.48
C PHE A 114 -15.38 8.47 -1.70
N TYR A 115 -14.69 9.50 -2.20
CA TYR A 115 -13.53 10.07 -1.50
C TYR A 115 -13.89 10.77 -0.18
N LEU A 116 -15.09 11.35 -0.07
CA LEU A 116 -15.58 11.88 1.20
C LEU A 116 -15.79 10.78 2.25
N ILE A 117 -16.34 9.63 1.84
CA ILE A 117 -16.50 8.46 2.71
C ILE A 117 -15.14 7.93 3.17
N VAL A 118 -14.18 7.82 2.24
CA VAL A 118 -12.79 7.42 2.57
C VAL A 118 -12.18 8.40 3.58
N ALA A 119 -12.31 9.72 3.34
CA ALA A 119 -11.81 10.74 4.27
C ALA A 119 -12.49 10.65 5.65
N GLY A 120 -13.80 10.41 5.70
CA GLY A 120 -14.55 10.17 6.94
C GLY A 120 -14.03 8.93 7.68
N GLY A 121 -13.76 7.83 6.97
CA GLY A 121 -13.15 6.63 7.51
C GLY A 121 -11.75 6.89 8.09
N MET A 122 -10.92 7.65 7.37
CA MET A 122 -9.60 8.06 7.86
C MET A 122 -9.69 8.87 9.16
N LEU A 123 -10.57 9.89 9.22
CA LEU A 123 -10.79 10.68 10.44
C LEU A 123 -11.26 9.81 11.61
N ALA A 124 -12.21 8.93 11.37
CA ALA A 124 -12.65 7.96 12.36
C ALA A 124 -11.52 7.05 12.83
N GLY A 125 -10.61 6.64 11.92
CA GLY A 125 -9.41 5.85 12.23
C GLY A 125 -8.43 6.58 13.15
N VAL A 126 -8.22 7.89 12.95
CA VAL A 126 -7.41 8.72 13.87
C VAL A 126 -8.05 8.75 15.26
N VAL A 127 -9.34 9.03 15.35
CA VAL A 127 -10.07 9.06 16.63
C VAL A 127 -10.03 7.68 17.29
N GLY A 128 -10.29 6.61 16.53
CA GLY A 128 -10.18 5.23 17.00
C GLY A 128 -8.79 4.89 17.51
N SER A 129 -7.75 5.37 16.83
CA SER A 129 -6.37 5.21 17.28
C SER A 129 -6.12 5.87 18.64
N LEU A 130 -6.62 7.10 18.85
CA LEU A 130 -6.48 7.80 20.13
C LEU A 130 -7.22 7.10 21.27
N ILE A 131 -8.42 6.56 20.99
CA ILE A 131 -9.27 5.89 22.00
C ILE A 131 -8.70 4.51 22.36
N LEU A 132 -8.25 3.75 21.37
CA LEU A 132 -7.78 2.38 21.55
C LEU A 132 -6.28 2.30 21.92
N LEU A 133 -5.56 3.43 21.86
CA LEU A 133 -4.13 3.47 22.14
C LEU A 133 -3.92 3.31 23.65
N ASP A 134 -3.44 2.14 24.04
CA ASP A 134 -2.97 1.87 25.39
C ASP A 134 -1.44 1.70 25.34
N ILE A 135 -0.73 2.53 26.12
CA ILE A 135 0.74 2.44 26.22
C ILE A 135 1.19 1.07 26.72
N ASN A 136 0.32 0.38 27.47
CA ASN A 136 0.61 -0.97 27.99
C ASN A 136 0.32 -2.07 26.96
N ASP A 137 -0.58 -1.83 26.00
CA ASP A 137 -0.92 -2.81 24.97
C ASP A 137 -1.14 -2.14 23.58
N ILE A 138 -0.05 -1.64 23.03
CA ILE A 138 -0.04 -0.96 21.72
C ILE A 138 -0.54 -1.87 20.57
N ARG A 139 -0.63 -3.18 20.78
CA ARG A 139 -0.97 -4.15 19.74
C ARG A 139 -2.44 -4.34 19.49
N ARG A 140 -3.30 -4.04 20.47
CA ARG A 140 -4.75 -4.16 20.29
C ARG A 140 -5.25 -3.38 19.08
N PRO A 141 -4.96 -2.07 18.95
CA PRO A 141 -5.41 -1.33 17.77
C PRO A 141 -4.81 -1.86 16.46
N VAL A 142 -3.59 -2.42 16.48
CA VAL A 142 -2.99 -3.07 15.29
C VAL A 142 -3.78 -4.30 14.87
N MET A 143 -4.16 -5.17 15.81
CA MET A 143 -4.98 -6.36 15.49
C MET A 143 -6.35 -5.97 14.97
N VAL A 144 -7.00 -4.97 15.58
CA VAL A 144 -8.29 -4.45 15.10
C VAL A 144 -8.16 -3.89 13.69
N ALA A 145 -7.12 -3.12 13.42
CA ALA A 145 -6.87 -2.57 12.08
C ALA A 145 -6.68 -3.67 11.04
N LEU A 146 -5.85 -4.70 11.33
CA LEU A 146 -5.65 -5.82 10.41
C LEU A 146 -6.94 -6.61 10.16
N ALA A 147 -7.76 -6.84 11.20
CA ALA A 147 -9.07 -7.47 11.06
C ALA A 147 -10.03 -6.63 10.21
N CYS A 148 -10.03 -5.29 10.37
CA CYS A 148 -10.80 -4.37 9.55
C CYS A 148 -10.33 -4.39 8.08
N PHE A 149 -9.01 -4.46 7.80
CA PHE A 149 -8.50 -4.65 6.44
C PHE A 149 -9.00 -5.95 5.82
N ALA A 150 -8.94 -7.06 6.57
CA ALA A 150 -9.43 -8.35 6.10
C ALA A 150 -10.92 -8.31 5.78
N LEU A 151 -11.72 -7.70 6.66
CA LEU A 151 -13.16 -7.54 6.47
C LEU A 151 -13.48 -6.65 5.26
N GLY A 152 -12.82 -5.48 5.15
CA GLY A 152 -13.03 -4.55 4.04
C GLY A 152 -12.73 -5.20 2.69
N ALA A 153 -11.57 -5.83 2.55
CA ALA A 153 -11.19 -6.53 1.32
C ALA A 153 -12.10 -7.74 1.03
N TRP A 154 -12.55 -8.46 2.05
CA TRP A 154 -13.47 -9.59 1.89
C TRP A 154 -14.84 -9.13 1.34
N LEU A 155 -15.35 -7.99 1.81
CA LEU A 155 -16.62 -7.42 1.33
C LEU A 155 -16.57 -6.99 -0.14
N GLU A 156 -15.40 -6.83 -0.72
CA GLU A 156 -15.19 -6.45 -2.12
C GLU A 156 -14.96 -7.63 -3.05
N ILE A 157 -14.93 -8.87 -2.51
CA ILE A 157 -14.86 -10.07 -3.34
C ILE A 157 -16.18 -10.24 -4.12
N GLY A 158 -16.08 -10.59 -5.40
CA GLY A 158 -17.24 -10.82 -6.24
C GLY A 158 -17.81 -9.56 -6.90
N VAL A 159 -17.04 -8.46 -6.93
CA VAL A 159 -17.41 -7.26 -7.71
C VAL A 159 -17.57 -7.60 -9.19
N GLY A 160 -18.52 -6.92 -9.83
CA GLY A 160 -18.87 -7.12 -11.24
C GLY A 160 -18.87 -5.81 -12.04
N ILE A 161 -19.12 -5.89 -13.34
CA ILE A 161 -19.21 -4.71 -14.24
C ILE A 161 -20.30 -3.74 -13.80
N GLN A 162 -21.33 -4.23 -13.11
CA GLN A 162 -22.44 -3.42 -12.61
C GLN A 162 -22.13 -2.73 -11.27
N THR A 163 -20.96 -2.99 -10.69
CA THR A 163 -20.56 -2.38 -9.43
C THR A 163 -20.47 -0.87 -9.54
N ARG A 164 -21.10 -0.17 -8.60
CA ARG A 164 -21.14 1.29 -8.51
C ARG A 164 -20.43 1.76 -7.24
N PRO A 165 -19.93 3.01 -7.18
CA PRO A 165 -19.21 3.52 -6.02
C PRO A 165 -19.97 3.35 -4.70
N ALA A 166 -21.30 3.50 -4.72
CA ALA A 166 -22.15 3.37 -3.53
C ALA A 166 -22.07 1.98 -2.85
N GLN A 167 -21.81 0.93 -3.63
CA GLN A 167 -21.69 -0.43 -3.10
C GLN A 167 -20.39 -0.64 -2.32
N LEU A 168 -19.37 0.18 -2.58
CA LEU A 168 -18.07 0.13 -1.91
C LEU A 168 -17.94 1.12 -0.74
N TYR A 169 -18.96 1.94 -0.44
CA TYR A 169 -18.84 2.96 0.60
C TYR A 169 -18.52 2.35 1.96
N PHE A 170 -19.19 1.28 2.32
CA PHE A 170 -19.01 0.65 3.63
C PHE A 170 -17.66 -0.05 3.75
N SER A 171 -17.27 -0.85 2.74
CA SER A 171 -15.97 -1.53 2.72
C SER A 171 -14.81 -0.53 2.74
N GLN A 172 -14.90 0.51 1.92
CA GLN A 172 -13.86 1.52 1.81
C GLN A 172 -13.78 2.44 3.05
N PHE A 173 -14.90 2.69 3.72
CA PHE A 173 -14.88 3.33 5.04
C PHE A 173 -14.09 2.50 6.06
N ILE A 174 -14.33 1.17 6.10
CA ILE A 174 -13.63 0.25 7.02
C ILE A 174 -12.13 0.19 6.69
N VAL A 175 -11.75 0.08 5.41
CA VAL A 175 -10.34 0.05 4.98
C VAL A 175 -9.64 1.36 5.33
N ALA A 176 -10.30 2.50 5.10
CA ALA A 176 -9.79 3.82 5.44
C ALA A 176 -9.64 4.00 6.96
N PHE A 177 -10.62 3.57 7.74
CA PHE A 177 -10.54 3.51 9.20
C PHE A 177 -9.33 2.69 9.66
N ALA A 178 -9.18 1.50 9.13
CA ALA A 178 -8.08 0.60 9.47
C ALA A 178 -6.71 1.22 9.17
N SER A 179 -6.57 1.95 8.06
CA SER A 179 -5.30 2.53 7.64
C SER A 179 -4.71 3.52 8.66
N LEU A 180 -5.54 4.42 9.22
CA LEU A 180 -5.11 5.39 10.22
C LEU A 180 -5.18 4.85 11.65
N LEU A 181 -6.05 3.88 11.94
CA LEU A 181 -6.02 3.14 13.20
C LEU A 181 -4.67 2.43 13.40
N PHE A 182 -4.09 1.86 12.33
CA PHE A 182 -2.78 1.21 12.37
C PHE A 182 -1.63 2.19 12.57
N MET A 183 -1.73 3.39 11.99
CA MET A 183 -0.65 4.37 11.93
C MET A 183 -0.23 4.88 13.33
N GLY A 184 -1.20 5.18 14.20
CA GLY A 184 -0.94 5.75 15.53
C GLY A 184 -0.06 4.85 16.42
N PRO A 185 -0.44 3.58 16.64
CA PRO A 185 0.38 2.63 17.38
C PRO A 185 1.79 2.44 16.81
N MET A 186 1.91 2.40 15.48
CA MET A 186 3.21 2.31 14.83
C MET A 186 4.08 3.53 15.10
N MET A 187 3.55 4.74 14.96
CA MET A 187 4.31 5.95 15.26
C MET A 187 4.75 5.98 16.72
N LEU A 188 3.87 5.60 17.66
CA LEU A 188 4.19 5.56 19.07
C LEU A 188 5.29 4.52 19.39
N GLU A 189 5.18 3.30 18.87
CA GLU A 189 6.18 2.26 19.08
C GLU A 189 7.57 2.70 18.57
N GLY A 190 7.63 3.23 17.36
CA GLY A 190 8.88 3.68 16.77
C GLY A 190 9.50 4.88 17.50
N ALA A 191 8.67 5.86 17.90
CA ALA A 191 9.12 7.01 18.68
C ALA A 191 9.65 6.61 20.06
N LEU A 192 8.97 5.70 20.77
CA LEU A 192 9.44 5.19 22.07
C LEU A 192 10.79 4.48 21.94
N ARG A 193 10.99 3.66 20.92
CA ARG A 193 12.26 2.99 20.65
C ARG A 193 13.40 3.96 20.34
N ALA A 194 13.11 5.02 19.58
CA ALA A 194 14.08 6.06 19.26
C ALA A 194 14.47 6.87 20.50
N LEU A 195 13.47 7.38 21.24
CA LEU A 195 13.68 8.19 22.44
C LEU A 195 14.36 7.42 23.59
N ALA A 196 14.08 6.14 23.73
CA ALA A 196 14.73 5.26 24.73
C ALA A 196 16.24 5.12 24.50
N LYS A 197 16.73 5.38 23.29
CA LYS A 197 18.16 5.38 22.97
C LYS A 197 18.77 6.76 23.14
N SER A 198 18.28 7.75 22.41
CA SER A 198 18.56 9.19 22.57
C SER A 198 17.64 10.01 21.68
N PRO A 199 17.40 11.32 21.97
CA PRO A 199 16.64 12.21 21.10
C PRO A 199 17.18 12.31 19.68
N ASP A 200 18.49 12.13 19.47
CA ASP A 200 19.11 12.16 18.14
C ASP A 200 18.65 11.03 17.22
N HIS A 201 18.18 9.90 17.78
CA HIS A 201 17.67 8.76 17.01
C HIS A 201 16.27 9.01 16.40
N MET A 202 15.59 10.10 16.78
CA MET A 202 14.33 10.50 16.15
C MET A 202 14.50 10.77 14.65
N MET A 203 15.66 11.24 14.22
CA MET A 203 15.94 11.43 12.78
C MET A 203 16.05 10.09 12.06
N SER A 204 16.77 9.12 12.63
CA SER A 204 16.87 7.75 12.11
C SER A 204 15.51 7.05 12.09
N PHE A 205 14.69 7.23 13.13
CA PHE A 205 13.32 6.74 13.15
C PHE A 205 12.46 7.34 12.02
N SER A 206 12.50 8.66 11.85
CA SER A 206 11.76 9.35 10.78
C SER A 206 12.16 8.85 9.41
N ALA A 207 13.45 8.57 9.20
CA ALA A 207 13.95 7.99 7.94
C ALA A 207 13.40 6.57 7.73
N VAL A 208 13.51 5.67 8.70
CA VAL A 208 13.01 4.29 8.61
C VAL A 208 11.50 4.28 8.38
N PHE A 209 10.76 5.07 9.15
CA PHE A 209 9.32 5.18 9.03
C PHE A 209 8.92 5.75 7.66
N GLY A 210 9.51 6.87 7.25
CA GLY A 210 9.24 7.50 5.95
C GLY A 210 9.54 6.58 4.77
N LEU A 211 10.67 5.85 4.82
CA LEU A 211 11.02 4.86 3.80
C LEU A 211 10.01 3.71 3.75
N SER A 212 9.63 3.15 4.91
CA SER A 212 8.65 2.07 4.97
C SER A 212 7.30 2.50 4.39
N GLN A 213 6.87 3.75 4.63
CA GLN A 213 5.64 4.30 4.09
C GLN A 213 5.73 4.56 2.57
N THR A 214 6.80 5.18 2.11
CA THR A 214 6.95 5.56 0.70
C THR A 214 7.21 4.34 -0.17
N LEU A 215 8.25 3.56 0.14
CA LEU A 215 8.60 2.38 -0.64
C LEU A 215 7.54 1.29 -0.50
N GLY A 216 6.95 1.09 0.69
CA GLY A 216 5.86 0.14 0.91
C GLY A 216 4.64 0.46 0.05
N GLY A 217 4.23 1.73 -0.01
CA GLY A 217 3.10 2.17 -0.85
C GLY A 217 3.36 1.99 -2.34
N LEU A 218 4.54 2.40 -2.81
CA LEU A 218 4.90 2.25 -4.23
C LEU A 218 5.11 0.78 -4.62
N ALA A 219 5.76 -0.02 -3.78
CA ALA A 219 5.95 -1.44 -4.01
C ALA A 219 4.62 -2.20 -4.03
N GLY A 220 3.71 -1.88 -3.09
CA GLY A 220 2.36 -2.43 -3.07
C GLY A 220 1.60 -2.10 -4.35
N ALA A 221 1.58 -0.83 -4.73
CA ALA A 221 0.95 -0.39 -5.96
C ALA A 221 1.55 -1.05 -7.21
N ALA A 222 2.87 -1.24 -7.23
CA ALA A 222 3.58 -1.91 -8.33
C ALA A 222 3.23 -3.41 -8.40
N ALA A 223 3.27 -4.10 -7.26
CA ALA A 223 2.94 -5.52 -7.18
C ALA A 223 1.49 -5.79 -7.58
N PHE A 224 0.54 -4.99 -7.07
CA PHE A 224 -0.89 -5.14 -7.39
C PHE A 224 -1.19 -4.83 -8.85
N SER A 225 -0.56 -3.79 -9.43
CA SER A 225 -0.70 -3.51 -10.86
C SER A 225 -0.15 -4.66 -11.73
N ALA A 226 0.97 -5.26 -11.35
CA ALA A 226 1.51 -6.43 -12.04
C ALA A 226 0.56 -7.64 -11.91
N PHE A 227 0.07 -7.91 -10.70
CA PHE A 227 -0.92 -8.96 -10.44
C PHE A 227 -2.17 -8.79 -11.30
N LEU A 228 -2.75 -7.58 -11.32
CA LEU A 228 -3.91 -7.26 -12.14
C LEU A 228 -3.64 -7.49 -13.62
N THR A 229 -2.48 -7.11 -14.12
CA THR A 229 -2.11 -7.31 -15.52
C THR A 229 -2.05 -8.80 -15.88
N TYR A 230 -1.44 -9.64 -15.04
CA TYR A 230 -1.40 -11.07 -15.25
C TYR A 230 -2.78 -11.71 -15.18
N ARG A 231 -3.54 -11.41 -14.12
CA ARG A 231 -4.89 -11.98 -13.95
C ARG A 231 -5.86 -11.53 -15.03
N THR A 232 -5.78 -10.27 -15.48
CA THR A 232 -6.59 -9.79 -16.61
C THR A 232 -6.28 -10.58 -17.88
N ARG A 233 -5.01 -10.87 -18.16
CA ARG A 233 -4.61 -11.70 -19.30
C ARG A 233 -5.14 -13.12 -19.19
N ASP A 234 -5.07 -13.74 -18.00
CA ASP A 234 -5.58 -15.10 -17.76
C ASP A 234 -7.10 -15.15 -17.97
N HIS A 235 -7.86 -14.21 -17.38
CA HIS A 235 -9.31 -14.13 -17.58
C HIS A 235 -9.68 -13.84 -19.03
N LEU A 236 -8.95 -12.95 -19.70
CA LEU A 236 -9.19 -12.65 -21.11
C LEU A 236 -8.92 -13.87 -22.01
N ALA A 237 -7.87 -14.65 -21.72
CA ALA A 237 -7.58 -15.87 -22.44
C ALA A 237 -8.69 -16.92 -22.26
N ALA A 238 -9.22 -17.06 -21.04
CA ALA A 238 -10.36 -17.95 -20.76
C ALA A 238 -11.64 -17.51 -21.50
N ILE A 239 -11.95 -16.20 -21.51
CA ILE A 239 -13.08 -15.65 -22.25
C ILE A 239 -12.88 -15.87 -23.76
N ALA A 240 -11.67 -15.62 -24.29
CA ALA A 240 -11.35 -15.76 -25.70
C ALA A 240 -11.54 -17.20 -26.24
N GLN A 241 -11.36 -18.22 -25.41
CA GLN A 241 -11.65 -19.61 -25.80
C GLN A 241 -13.13 -19.81 -26.18
N ASN A 242 -14.04 -19.03 -25.61
CA ASN A 242 -15.49 -19.08 -25.88
C ASN A 242 -15.90 -18.10 -27.01
N LEU A 243 -15.00 -17.17 -27.41
CA LEU A 243 -15.23 -16.19 -28.47
C LEU A 243 -14.74 -16.71 -29.84
N THR A 244 -15.09 -17.94 -30.19
CA THR A 244 -14.77 -18.52 -31.49
C THR A 244 -15.88 -18.20 -32.51
N LEU A 245 -15.50 -17.93 -33.76
CA LEU A 245 -16.46 -17.64 -34.83
C LEU A 245 -17.45 -18.78 -35.11
N SER A 246 -17.13 -20.00 -34.64
CA SER A 246 -18.03 -21.16 -34.69
C SER A 246 -19.13 -21.14 -33.61
N ASN A 247 -19.06 -20.21 -32.66
CA ASN A 247 -20.09 -20.06 -31.62
C ASN A 247 -21.29 -19.27 -32.17
N PRO A 248 -22.48 -19.88 -32.34
CA PRO A 248 -23.66 -19.23 -32.92
C PRO A 248 -24.16 -18.06 -32.04
N ALA A 249 -23.92 -18.10 -30.73
CA ALA A 249 -24.29 -17.01 -29.84
C ALA A 249 -23.46 -15.76 -30.11
N LEU A 250 -22.13 -15.92 -30.32
CA LEU A 250 -21.26 -14.82 -30.68
C LEU A 250 -21.66 -14.19 -32.03
N ALA A 251 -21.97 -15.03 -33.02
CA ALA A 251 -22.42 -14.54 -34.33
C ALA A 251 -23.72 -13.72 -34.20
N ALA A 252 -24.67 -14.16 -33.39
CA ALA A 252 -25.91 -13.44 -33.10
C ALA A 252 -25.64 -12.12 -32.35
N ASP A 253 -24.68 -12.07 -31.43
CA ASP A 253 -24.30 -10.85 -30.72
C ASP A 253 -23.61 -9.84 -31.64
N ILE A 254 -22.72 -10.30 -32.53
CA ILE A 254 -22.13 -9.45 -33.56
C ILE A 254 -23.21 -8.85 -34.47
N GLN A 255 -24.19 -9.65 -34.91
CA GLN A 255 -25.26 -9.17 -35.74
C GLN A 255 -26.18 -8.16 -35.02
N ARG A 256 -26.52 -8.42 -33.75
CA ARG A 256 -27.29 -7.48 -32.91
C ARG A 256 -26.58 -6.15 -32.72
N ASN A 257 -25.29 -6.17 -32.43
CA ASN A 257 -24.50 -4.95 -32.27
C ASN A 257 -24.32 -4.21 -33.58
N ALA A 258 -24.11 -4.93 -34.70
CA ALA A 258 -24.06 -4.32 -36.03
C ALA A 258 -25.38 -3.67 -36.40
N ALA A 259 -26.52 -4.34 -36.15
CA ALA A 259 -27.85 -3.79 -36.38
C ALA A 259 -28.12 -2.51 -35.57
N ALA A 260 -27.70 -2.47 -34.31
CA ALA A 260 -27.79 -1.28 -33.46
C ALA A 260 -26.95 -0.09 -33.99
N LEU A 261 -25.82 -0.37 -34.64
CA LEU A 261 -24.92 0.65 -35.21
C LEU A 261 -25.36 1.09 -36.63
N SER A 262 -26.25 0.37 -37.31
CA SER A 262 -26.68 0.65 -38.69
C SER A 262 -27.37 2.01 -38.83
N ALA A 263 -27.93 2.57 -37.75
CA ALA A 263 -28.49 3.93 -37.74
C ALA A 263 -27.42 5.04 -37.88
N THR A 264 -26.15 4.74 -37.59
CA THR A 264 -25.05 5.72 -37.58
C THR A 264 -23.97 5.43 -38.62
N LEU A 265 -23.90 4.20 -39.13
CA LEU A 265 -22.88 3.73 -40.08
C LEU A 265 -23.57 2.97 -41.21
N SER A 266 -23.25 3.33 -42.46
CA SER A 266 -23.83 2.70 -43.65
C SER A 266 -22.94 1.63 -44.31
N ASP A 267 -21.65 1.61 -43.97
CA ASP A 267 -20.69 0.64 -44.55
C ASP A 267 -20.74 -0.68 -43.76
N PRO A 268 -21.08 -1.81 -44.41
CA PRO A 268 -21.17 -3.13 -43.76
C PRO A 268 -19.87 -3.62 -43.13
N VAL A 269 -18.72 -3.29 -43.74
CA VAL A 269 -17.41 -3.71 -43.23
C VAL A 269 -17.06 -2.97 -41.94
N LEU A 270 -17.33 -1.65 -41.91
CA LEU A 270 -17.15 -0.83 -40.70
C LEU A 270 -18.11 -1.23 -39.60
N LEU A 271 -19.36 -1.59 -39.90
CA LEU A 271 -20.36 -2.09 -38.95
C LEU A 271 -19.86 -3.36 -38.24
N GLN A 272 -19.42 -4.33 -39.03
CA GLN A 272 -18.88 -5.58 -38.47
C GLN A 272 -17.61 -5.34 -37.61
N GLY A 273 -16.68 -4.54 -38.10
CA GLY A 273 -15.47 -4.19 -37.39
C GLY A 273 -15.76 -3.49 -36.06
N ARG A 274 -16.71 -2.57 -36.01
CA ARG A 274 -17.16 -1.88 -34.79
C ARG A 274 -17.86 -2.83 -33.82
N ALA A 275 -18.75 -3.71 -34.32
CA ALA A 275 -19.43 -4.69 -33.47
C ALA A 275 -18.45 -5.63 -32.79
N VAL A 276 -17.47 -6.17 -33.54
CA VAL A 276 -16.39 -7.01 -32.97
C VAL A 276 -15.56 -6.23 -31.94
N SER A 277 -15.20 -4.98 -32.27
CA SER A 277 -14.45 -4.12 -31.34
C SER A 277 -15.19 -3.88 -30.03
N GLN A 278 -16.51 -3.68 -30.06
CA GLN A 278 -17.33 -3.52 -28.86
C GLN A 278 -17.36 -4.78 -28.00
N ILE A 279 -17.53 -5.96 -28.61
CA ILE A 279 -17.51 -7.24 -27.89
C ILE A 279 -16.14 -7.48 -27.26
N THR A 280 -15.07 -7.21 -27.99
CA THR A 280 -13.70 -7.35 -27.46
C THR A 280 -13.43 -6.39 -26.29
N ALA A 281 -13.90 -5.15 -26.40
CA ALA A 281 -13.80 -4.17 -25.32
C ALA A 281 -14.59 -4.58 -24.08
N GLN A 282 -15.78 -5.17 -24.27
CA GLN A 282 -16.59 -5.69 -23.17
C GLN A 282 -15.91 -6.89 -22.50
N ALA A 283 -15.40 -7.83 -23.28
CA ALA A 283 -14.64 -8.97 -22.77
C ALA A 283 -13.39 -8.51 -21.97
N GLY A 284 -12.70 -7.48 -22.46
CA GLY A 284 -11.58 -6.87 -21.74
C GLY A 284 -11.99 -6.24 -20.40
N LYS A 285 -13.16 -5.57 -20.35
CA LYS A 285 -13.70 -5.05 -19.08
C LYS A 285 -14.07 -6.16 -18.11
N GLU A 286 -14.74 -7.21 -18.58
CA GLU A 286 -15.11 -8.37 -17.75
C GLU A 286 -13.88 -9.03 -17.17
N ALA A 287 -12.87 -9.29 -18.00
CA ALA A 287 -11.59 -9.86 -17.57
C ALA A 287 -10.89 -8.98 -16.53
N SER A 288 -10.88 -7.67 -16.74
CA SER A 288 -10.28 -6.72 -15.80
C SER A 288 -11.02 -6.72 -14.46
N VAL A 289 -12.35 -6.66 -14.46
CA VAL A 289 -13.16 -6.67 -13.23
C VAL A 289 -13.01 -7.98 -12.46
N ALA A 290 -12.93 -9.12 -13.15
CA ALA A 290 -12.65 -10.41 -12.53
C ALA A 290 -11.26 -10.41 -11.87
N ALA A 291 -10.25 -9.81 -12.50
CA ALA A 291 -8.92 -9.67 -11.92
C ALA A 291 -8.92 -8.80 -10.64
N TYR A 292 -9.78 -7.75 -10.56
CA TYR A 292 -9.96 -6.98 -9.32
C TYR A 292 -10.59 -7.82 -8.21
N SER A 293 -11.58 -8.64 -8.51
CA SER A 293 -12.15 -9.59 -7.52
C SER A 293 -11.08 -10.53 -6.97
N ASP A 294 -10.18 -11.05 -7.83
CA ASP A 294 -9.06 -11.88 -7.40
C ASP A 294 -8.06 -11.10 -6.52
N LEU A 295 -7.83 -9.83 -6.84
CA LEU A 295 -6.98 -8.95 -6.03
C LEU A 295 -7.56 -8.75 -4.63
N PHE A 296 -8.86 -8.49 -4.52
CA PHE A 296 -9.52 -8.35 -3.22
C PHE A 296 -9.48 -9.66 -2.42
N ALA A 297 -9.64 -10.81 -3.08
CA ALA A 297 -9.48 -12.11 -2.42
C ALA A 297 -8.05 -12.33 -1.89
N LEU A 298 -7.03 -11.95 -2.69
CA LEU A 298 -5.63 -12.00 -2.27
C LEU A 298 -5.37 -11.09 -1.06
N LEU A 299 -5.87 -9.86 -1.10
CA LEU A 299 -5.72 -8.88 -0.01
C LEU A 299 -6.43 -9.32 1.26
N ALA A 300 -7.65 -9.84 1.14
CA ALA A 300 -8.40 -10.40 2.27
C ALA A 300 -7.63 -11.57 2.92
N ALA A 301 -7.06 -12.47 2.11
CA ALA A 301 -6.26 -13.58 2.60
C ALA A 301 -4.98 -13.10 3.29
N MET A 302 -4.24 -12.15 2.69
CA MET A 302 -3.03 -11.57 3.29
C MET A 302 -3.33 -10.87 4.62
N ALA A 303 -4.40 -10.08 4.68
CA ALA A 303 -4.81 -9.38 5.89
C ALA A 303 -5.31 -10.36 6.97
N ALA A 304 -6.06 -11.40 6.59
CA ALA A 304 -6.52 -12.44 7.51
C ALA A 304 -5.35 -13.21 8.12
N VAL A 305 -4.38 -13.66 7.30
CA VAL A 305 -3.17 -14.32 7.79
C VAL A 305 -2.39 -13.39 8.72
N SER A 306 -2.22 -12.12 8.35
CA SER A 306 -1.54 -11.12 9.19
C SER A 306 -2.26 -10.92 10.53
N THR A 307 -3.61 -10.91 10.52
CA THR A 307 -4.43 -10.83 11.73
C THR A 307 -4.22 -12.06 12.62
N LEU A 308 -4.27 -13.27 12.05
CA LEU A 308 -4.05 -14.51 12.79
C LEU A 308 -2.67 -14.56 13.43
N VAL A 309 -1.62 -14.18 12.69
CA VAL A 309 -0.25 -14.09 13.22
C VAL A 309 -0.16 -13.05 14.34
N ALA A 310 -0.76 -11.87 14.17
CA ALA A 310 -0.77 -10.83 15.19
C ALA A 310 -1.48 -11.29 16.48
N VAL A 311 -2.64 -11.93 16.35
CA VAL A 311 -3.40 -12.49 17.48
C VAL A 311 -2.63 -13.62 18.17
N ALA A 312 -2.03 -14.55 17.41
CA ALA A 312 -1.23 -15.64 17.97
C ALA A 312 -0.03 -15.12 18.77
N LEU A 313 0.69 -14.12 18.21
CA LEU A 313 1.81 -13.48 18.91
C LEU A 313 1.34 -12.69 20.15
N TRP A 314 0.18 -12.05 20.09
CA TRP A 314 -0.39 -11.35 21.23
C TRP A 314 -0.77 -12.32 22.36
N LEU A 315 -1.46 -13.44 22.04
CA LEU A 315 -1.82 -14.48 22.99
C LEU A 315 -0.58 -15.11 23.62
N TYR A 316 0.43 -15.47 22.82
CA TYR A 316 1.71 -15.99 23.29
C TYR A 316 2.36 -15.08 24.34
N ARG A 317 2.46 -13.78 24.02
CA ARG A 317 3.09 -12.79 24.91
C ARG A 317 2.28 -12.52 26.16
N ARG A 318 0.96 -12.49 26.04
CA ARG A 318 0.07 -12.34 27.20
C ARG A 318 0.20 -13.54 28.15
N HIS A 319 0.32 -14.75 27.60
CA HIS A 319 0.52 -15.96 28.38
C HIS A 319 1.85 -15.93 29.15
N TYR A 320 2.94 -15.51 28.49
CA TYR A 320 4.28 -15.41 29.09
C TYR A 320 4.59 -14.08 29.78
N LYS A 321 3.62 -13.16 29.86
CA LYS A 321 3.76 -11.82 30.47
C LYS A 321 4.94 -11.00 29.90
N ILE A 322 5.20 -11.13 28.58
CA ILE A 322 6.31 -10.45 27.92
C ILE A 322 5.84 -9.04 27.46
N ASP A 323 6.35 -8.00 28.13
CA ASP A 323 6.21 -6.60 27.64
C ASP A 323 7.47 -6.23 26.82
N ILE A 324 7.28 -6.04 25.51
CA ILE A 324 8.37 -5.77 24.56
C ILE A 324 8.94 -4.37 24.72
N LEU A 325 8.13 -3.44 25.25
CA LEU A 325 8.50 -2.04 25.42
C LEU A 325 8.78 -1.67 26.86
N ALA A 326 8.82 -2.65 27.78
CA ALA A 326 9.04 -2.38 29.20
C ALA A 326 10.34 -1.61 29.46
N ALA A 327 11.42 -2.02 28.81
CA ALA A 327 12.73 -1.39 28.98
C ALA A 327 12.77 0.02 28.36
N GLU A 328 12.16 0.21 27.19
CA GLU A 328 12.08 1.50 26.49
C GLU A 328 11.20 2.48 27.25
N LYS A 329 10.03 2.04 27.73
CA LYS A 329 9.13 2.84 28.58
C LYS A 329 9.85 3.30 29.86
N ALA A 330 10.50 2.38 30.59
CA ALA A 330 11.20 2.72 31.81
C ALA A 330 12.27 3.80 31.58
N LYS A 331 13.04 3.70 30.49
CA LYS A 331 14.07 4.70 30.15
C LYS A 331 13.48 6.07 29.80
N VAL A 332 12.40 6.09 29.01
CA VAL A 332 11.75 7.34 28.60
C VAL A 332 11.11 8.03 29.81
N PHE A 333 10.40 7.29 30.66
CA PHE A 333 9.78 7.86 31.86
C PHE A 333 10.81 8.34 32.88
N ALA A 334 11.92 7.62 33.08
CA ALA A 334 13.02 8.07 33.92
C ALA A 334 13.64 9.37 33.40
N ALA A 335 13.86 9.49 32.10
CA ALA A 335 14.41 10.70 31.48
C ALA A 335 13.46 11.90 31.57
N LEU A 336 12.15 11.68 31.53
CA LEU A 336 11.14 12.73 31.72
C LEU A 336 11.04 13.15 33.18
N GLY A 337 11.06 12.20 34.13
CA GLY A 337 11.03 12.47 35.56
C GLY A 337 12.24 13.30 36.03
N ASN A 338 13.44 13.01 35.54
CA ASN A 338 14.63 13.78 35.86
C ASN A 338 14.57 15.23 35.34
N ARG A 339 13.99 15.46 34.15
CA ARG A 339 13.82 16.83 33.61
C ARG A 339 12.86 17.68 34.42
N VAL A 340 11.76 17.08 34.90
CA VAL A 340 10.78 17.79 35.76
C VAL A 340 11.39 18.16 37.12
N SER A 341 12.36 17.38 37.64
CA SER A 341 13.05 17.69 38.89
C SER A 341 14.15 18.74 38.73
N ASP A 342 14.71 18.92 37.52
CA ASP A 342 15.73 19.93 37.22
C ASP A 342 15.14 21.31 36.93
N ASP A 343 13.84 21.38 36.59
CA ASP A 343 13.09 22.62 36.29
C ASP A 343 12.30 23.18 37.49
N ILE A 344 12.38 22.53 38.69
CA ILE A 344 11.80 22.96 39.96
C ILE A 344 12.88 23.38 40.95
#